data_4635832bc0871e07dc7f52c630508c21
#
_entry.id   4635832bc0871e07dc7f52c630508c21
#
_cell.length_a   1.000
_cell.length_b   1.000
_cell.length_c   1.000
_cell.angle_alpha   90.00
_cell.angle_beta   90.00
_cell.angle_gamma   90.00
#
_symmetry.space_group_name_H-M   'P 1'
#
loop_
_entity.id
_entity.type
_entity.pdbx_description
1 polymer ?
#
loop_
_entity_poly.entity_id
_entity_poly.type
_entity_poly.pdbx_seq_one_letter_code
_entity_poly.pdbx_strand_id
1 'polypeptide(L)'
;MIDRLPSEEHGNHGAVLGIDVGWSSKKPTTGLCLIAWSDREIDVQCCQAGASKDDRLEKLNQMTEGRKLLGVGIDGPLIPKLELTTQYRAAEALLSRGKFQKRGKPGSTNSKLGQALHKQATELAKLAIDTQDIATARYPYRIHEKAIIEAFPNAFLTILHPDKEFPPMSHVKRRWTDVLFPCVKDEITQLLGTLLPQRNFALAHMQGHEVIASFLCALTALCVVISRCIAVGDQRLGYIILPPLEFWGASTAGSSKWARDTLRDNWTSVRAQFKGTEFYKDNRLWTP
;
A
#
# COMPACT_ATOMS: atom_id res chain seq x y z
N MET A 1 -8.05 -25.87 -1.06
CA MET A 1 -9.35 -25.30 -1.41
C MET A 1 -9.41 -23.98 -0.66
N ILE A 2 -9.17 -22.87 -1.34
CA ILE A 2 -9.30 -21.52 -0.74
C ILE A 2 -10.78 -21.20 -0.93
N ASP A 3 -11.53 -21.25 0.17
CA ASP A 3 -12.89 -20.77 0.20
C ASP A 3 -12.91 -19.36 -0.38
N ARG A 4 -13.59 -19.18 -1.50
CA ARG A 4 -13.94 -17.88 -2.02
C ARG A 4 -14.78 -17.21 -0.95
N LEU A 5 -14.18 -16.26 -0.22
CA LEU A 5 -14.97 -15.38 0.63
C LEU A 5 -16.08 -14.77 -0.22
N PRO A 6 -17.31 -14.73 0.28
CA PRO A 6 -18.45 -14.29 -0.51
C PRO A 6 -18.21 -12.88 -1.02
N SER A 7 -18.22 -12.74 -2.33
CA SER A 7 -18.16 -11.48 -3.06
C SER A 7 -19.38 -10.56 -2.83
N GLU A 8 -20.33 -10.98 -2.00
CA GLU A 8 -21.61 -10.33 -1.83
C GLU A 8 -21.68 -9.30 -0.68
N GLU A 9 -20.75 -9.35 0.31
CA GLU A 9 -20.80 -8.39 1.44
C GLU A 9 -20.13 -7.03 1.16
N HIS A 10 -19.30 -6.91 0.11
CA HIS A 10 -18.66 -5.64 -0.27
C HIS A 10 -19.35 -4.97 -1.47
N GLY A 11 -20.57 -5.43 -1.80
CA GLY A 11 -21.21 -5.23 -3.08
C GLY A 11 -21.44 -3.78 -3.47
N ASN A 12 -22.20 -3.03 -2.72
CA ASN A 12 -22.77 -1.82 -3.26
C ASN A 12 -22.18 -0.52 -2.69
N HIS A 13 -21.74 -0.54 -1.43
CA HIS A 13 -21.24 0.64 -0.75
C HIS A 13 -20.03 0.30 0.13
N GLY A 14 -19.09 1.20 0.25
CA GLY A 14 -17.96 1.03 1.14
C GLY A 14 -17.02 2.23 1.14
N ALA A 15 -16.07 2.20 2.05
CA ALA A 15 -15.01 3.20 2.11
C ALA A 15 -13.71 2.59 2.63
N VAL A 16 -12.59 3.05 2.10
CA VAL A 16 -11.25 2.78 2.61
C VAL A 16 -10.48 4.07 2.77
N LEU A 17 -9.58 4.10 3.73
CA LEU A 17 -8.73 5.25 4.02
C LEU A 17 -7.28 4.93 3.73
N GLY A 18 -6.55 5.88 3.15
CA GLY A 18 -5.11 5.84 2.97
C GLY A 18 -4.44 6.95 3.77
N ILE A 19 -3.32 6.64 4.41
CA ILE A 19 -2.53 7.56 5.21
C ILE A 19 -1.07 7.50 4.77
N ASP A 20 -0.57 8.61 4.24
CA ASP A 20 0.87 8.84 4.04
C ASP A 20 1.42 9.51 5.29
N VAL A 21 2.44 8.89 5.90
CA VAL A 21 2.93 9.28 7.22
C VAL A 21 3.92 10.44 7.13
N GLY A 22 3.46 11.61 7.50
CA GLY A 22 4.33 12.80 7.65
C GLY A 22 4.55 13.17 9.12
N TRP A 23 5.66 13.85 9.40
CA TRP A 23 6.00 14.31 10.76
C TRP A 23 6.66 15.70 10.82
N SER A 24 6.55 16.47 9.74
CA SER A 24 7.08 17.83 9.74
C SER A 24 6.27 18.72 10.67
N SER A 25 6.96 19.39 11.63
CA SER A 25 6.32 20.39 12.47
C SER A 25 6.14 21.75 11.78
N LYS A 26 6.72 21.93 10.58
CA LYS A 26 6.74 23.22 9.88
C LYS A 26 5.66 23.33 8.80
N LYS A 27 5.15 22.22 8.29
CA LYS A 27 4.15 22.18 7.22
C LYS A 27 3.35 20.89 7.29
N PRO A 28 2.11 20.88 6.77
CA PRO A 28 1.33 19.64 6.63
C PRO A 28 2.06 18.66 5.70
N THR A 29 2.37 17.47 6.21
CA THR A 29 3.03 16.40 5.47
C THR A 29 2.37 15.04 5.67
N THR A 30 1.34 14.94 6.50
CA THR A 30 0.52 13.73 6.58
C THR A 30 -0.54 13.81 5.49
N GLY A 31 -0.46 12.92 4.50
CA GLY A 31 -1.48 12.80 3.46
C GLY A 31 -2.61 11.90 3.93
N LEU A 32 -3.85 12.29 3.64
CA LEU A 32 -5.04 11.48 3.89
C LEU A 32 -5.83 11.37 2.59
N CYS A 33 -6.30 10.17 2.25
CA CYS A 33 -7.15 9.94 1.11
C CYS A 33 -8.26 8.94 1.45
N LEU A 34 -9.50 9.31 1.20
CA LEU A 34 -10.67 8.44 1.27
C LEU A 34 -11.05 8.01 -0.14
N ILE A 35 -11.19 6.71 -0.37
CA ILE A 35 -11.88 6.15 -1.53
C ILE A 35 -13.20 5.59 -1.00
N ALA A 36 -14.29 6.23 -1.36
CA ALA A 36 -15.63 5.77 -1.04
C ALA A 36 -16.35 5.37 -2.33
N TRP A 37 -17.23 4.37 -2.25
CA TRP A 37 -17.99 3.94 -3.41
C TRP A 37 -19.45 3.65 -3.05
N SER A 38 -20.30 3.83 -4.05
CA SER A 38 -21.70 3.46 -4.07
C SER A 38 -21.97 2.53 -5.26
N ASP A 39 -23.22 2.21 -5.52
CA ASP A 39 -23.61 1.40 -6.68
C ASP A 39 -23.16 1.98 -8.03
N ARG A 40 -23.04 3.29 -8.14
CA ARG A 40 -22.82 3.99 -9.40
C ARG A 40 -21.52 4.77 -9.50
N GLU A 41 -20.94 5.15 -8.37
CA GLU A 41 -19.85 6.12 -8.33
C GLU A 41 -18.74 5.71 -7.38
N ILE A 42 -17.53 6.14 -7.70
CA ILE A 42 -16.37 6.13 -6.82
C ILE A 42 -16.01 7.59 -6.55
N ASP A 43 -15.98 7.96 -5.28
CA ASP A 43 -15.55 9.27 -4.82
C ASP A 43 -14.17 9.17 -4.20
N VAL A 44 -13.25 10.05 -4.60
CA VAL A 44 -11.87 10.10 -4.12
C VAL A 44 -11.60 11.49 -3.55
N GLN A 45 -11.45 11.55 -2.24
CA GLN A 45 -11.17 12.79 -1.53
C GLN A 45 -9.79 12.71 -0.88
N CYS A 46 -8.97 13.77 -1.05
CA CYS A 46 -7.64 13.83 -0.45
C CYS A 46 -7.47 15.16 0.29
N CYS A 47 -6.76 15.11 1.41
CA CYS A 47 -6.32 16.30 2.12
C CYS A 47 -4.95 16.09 2.79
N GLN A 48 -4.42 17.13 3.39
CA GLN A 48 -3.19 17.08 4.17
C GLN A 48 -3.46 17.53 5.61
N ALA A 49 -2.79 16.88 6.55
CA ALA A 49 -2.80 17.23 7.96
C ALA A 49 -1.37 17.54 8.45
N GLY A 50 -1.28 18.39 9.46
CA GLY A 50 -0.04 18.67 10.18
C GLY A 50 0.41 17.49 11.04
N ALA A 51 1.48 17.69 11.80
CA ALA A 51 2.05 16.66 12.67
C ALA A 51 1.33 16.55 14.04
N SER A 52 0.49 17.52 14.42
CA SER A 52 -0.21 17.46 15.70
C SER A 52 -1.28 16.40 15.70
N LYS A 53 -1.52 15.79 16.87
CA LYS A 53 -2.56 14.79 17.05
C LYS A 53 -3.95 15.37 16.78
N ASP A 54 -4.18 16.61 17.23
CA ASP A 54 -5.49 17.27 17.10
C ASP A 54 -5.84 17.59 15.64
N ASP A 55 -4.88 18.11 14.87
CA ASP A 55 -5.09 18.37 13.44
C ASP A 55 -5.33 17.07 12.65
N ARG A 56 -4.55 16.03 12.95
CA ARG A 56 -4.75 14.69 12.36
C ARG A 56 -6.14 14.13 12.69
N LEU A 57 -6.57 14.24 13.94
CA LEU A 57 -7.88 13.77 14.39
C LEU A 57 -9.01 14.56 13.72
N GLU A 58 -8.89 15.89 13.68
CA GLU A 58 -9.87 16.75 13.02
C GLU A 58 -10.03 16.37 11.54
N LYS A 59 -8.91 16.23 10.82
CA LYS A 59 -8.93 15.87 9.40
C LYS A 59 -9.46 14.46 9.15
N LEU A 60 -9.10 13.49 10.00
CA LEU A 60 -9.66 12.13 9.94
C LEU A 60 -11.18 12.16 10.11
N ASN A 61 -11.68 12.85 11.13
CA ASN A 61 -13.13 12.93 11.38
C ASN A 61 -13.89 13.65 10.27
N GLN A 62 -13.35 14.75 9.75
CA GLN A 62 -13.91 15.47 8.61
C GLN A 62 -14.00 14.60 7.36
N MET A 63 -12.95 13.84 7.07
CA MET A 63 -12.88 13.01 5.87
C MET A 63 -13.79 11.79 5.94
N THR A 64 -13.83 11.12 7.08
CA THR A 64 -14.61 9.89 7.23
C THR A 64 -16.10 10.16 7.49
N GLU A 65 -16.43 11.30 8.09
CA GLU A 65 -17.81 11.69 8.45
C GLU A 65 -18.60 10.56 9.16
N GLY A 66 -17.92 9.78 10.01
CA GLY A 66 -18.50 8.64 10.72
C GLY A 66 -18.79 7.41 9.85
N ARG A 67 -18.31 7.39 8.61
CA ARG A 67 -18.44 6.20 7.74
C ARG A 67 -17.66 5.01 8.32
N LYS A 68 -18.23 3.83 8.19
CA LYS A 68 -17.50 2.58 8.47
C LYS A 68 -16.43 2.35 7.42
N LEU A 69 -15.18 2.27 7.86
CA LEU A 69 -14.04 1.97 7.01
C LEU A 69 -13.86 0.45 6.89
N LEU A 70 -13.85 -0.07 5.68
CA LEU A 70 -13.58 -1.48 5.40
C LEU A 70 -12.10 -1.83 5.50
N GLY A 71 -11.21 -0.84 5.37
CA GLY A 71 -9.78 -0.97 5.54
C GLY A 71 -9.06 0.37 5.62
N VAL A 72 -7.90 0.39 6.26
CA VAL A 72 -7.03 1.57 6.36
C VAL A 72 -5.62 1.18 5.94
N GLY A 73 -5.10 1.78 4.87
CA GLY A 73 -3.72 1.59 4.40
C GLY A 73 -2.81 2.70 4.93
N ILE A 74 -1.68 2.35 5.52
CA ILE A 74 -0.74 3.31 6.12
C ILE A 74 0.65 3.10 5.53
N ASP A 75 1.29 4.18 5.03
CA ASP A 75 2.68 4.13 4.55
C ASP A 75 3.64 4.05 5.73
N GLY A 76 4.00 2.87 6.11
CA GLY A 76 5.00 2.62 7.15
C GLY A 76 4.86 1.27 7.83
N PRO A 77 5.93 0.84 8.49
CA PRO A 77 5.94 -0.44 9.17
C PRO A 77 4.93 -0.48 10.31
N LEU A 78 4.07 -1.50 10.33
CA LEU A 78 3.00 -1.67 11.33
C LEU A 78 3.18 -2.92 12.20
N ILE A 79 4.38 -3.47 12.26
CA ILE A 79 4.67 -4.61 13.13
C ILE A 79 4.39 -4.28 14.60
N PRO A 80 3.78 -5.18 15.36
CA PRO A 80 3.40 -4.90 16.76
C PRO A 80 4.61 -4.61 17.65
N LYS A 81 5.75 -5.26 17.37
CA LYS A 81 6.98 -5.11 18.14
C LYS A 81 8.16 -5.01 17.19
N LEU A 82 8.85 -3.88 17.26
CA LEU A 82 10.08 -3.68 16.52
C LEU A 82 11.21 -4.47 17.20
N GLU A 83 11.75 -5.46 16.51
CA GLU A 83 12.99 -6.12 16.91
C GLU A 83 14.15 -5.32 16.32
N LEU A 84 15.03 -4.79 17.15
CA LEU A 84 16.24 -4.11 16.71
C LEU A 84 17.20 -5.14 16.11
N THR A 85 17.15 -5.28 14.82
CA THR A 85 18.08 -6.08 14.05
C THR A 85 18.79 -5.16 13.06
N THR A 86 20.02 -5.50 12.70
CA THR A 86 20.77 -4.78 11.66
C THR A 86 20.30 -5.13 10.25
N GLN A 87 19.35 -6.02 10.12
CA GLN A 87 18.88 -6.58 8.88
C GLN A 87 17.53 -5.99 8.46
N TYR A 88 17.23 -6.03 7.18
CA TYR A 88 15.90 -5.77 6.64
C TYR A 88 14.90 -6.80 7.18
N ARG A 89 13.65 -6.39 7.38
CA ARG A 89 12.52 -7.33 7.53
C ARG A 89 12.37 -8.17 6.25
N ALA A 90 11.71 -9.32 6.34
CA ALA A 90 11.52 -10.20 5.19
C ALA A 90 10.89 -9.49 3.99
N ALA A 91 9.82 -8.71 4.21
CA ALA A 91 9.18 -7.91 3.15
C ALA A 91 10.14 -6.90 2.51
N GLU A 92 10.87 -6.16 3.34
CA GLU A 92 11.86 -5.18 2.86
C GLU A 92 13.00 -5.86 2.11
N ALA A 93 13.49 -6.99 2.61
CA ALA A 93 14.56 -7.75 1.97
C ALA A 93 14.17 -8.23 0.56
N LEU A 94 12.91 -8.65 0.39
CA LEU A 94 12.35 -9.06 -0.90
C LEU A 94 12.28 -7.89 -1.89
N LEU A 95 11.91 -6.71 -1.42
CA LEU A 95 11.71 -5.52 -2.26
C LEU A 95 12.96 -4.61 -2.34
N SER A 96 14.11 -5.01 -1.76
CA SER A 96 15.32 -4.19 -1.77
C SER A 96 16.43 -4.72 -2.68
N ARG A 97 16.19 -5.78 -3.43
CA ARG A 97 17.20 -6.47 -4.24
C ARG A 97 16.82 -6.51 -5.72
N GLY A 98 17.77 -6.90 -6.56
CA GLY A 98 17.56 -7.01 -8.00
C GLY A 98 17.12 -5.68 -8.60
N LYS A 99 16.15 -5.71 -9.51
CA LYS A 99 15.61 -4.50 -10.11
C LYS A 99 14.92 -3.57 -9.12
N PHE A 100 14.33 -4.10 -8.04
CA PHE A 100 13.73 -3.28 -6.97
C PHE A 100 14.74 -2.36 -6.28
N GLN A 101 16.02 -2.76 -6.19
CA GLN A 101 17.05 -1.90 -5.59
C GLN A 101 17.15 -0.52 -6.27
N LYS A 102 16.83 -0.46 -7.56
CA LYS A 102 16.83 0.77 -8.36
C LYS A 102 15.43 1.34 -8.62
N ARG A 103 14.37 0.67 -8.13
CA ARG A 103 12.98 0.96 -8.48
C ARG A 103 12.11 0.78 -7.25
N GLY A 104 12.00 1.82 -6.43
CA GLY A 104 11.09 1.76 -5.29
C GLY A 104 11.56 0.92 -4.11
N LYS A 105 12.86 0.87 -3.87
CA LYS A 105 13.44 0.17 -2.72
C LYS A 105 12.91 0.73 -1.40
N PRO A 106 12.35 -0.13 -0.50
CA PRO A 106 12.01 0.29 0.85
C PRO A 106 13.27 0.67 1.64
N GLY A 107 13.11 1.60 2.58
CA GLY A 107 14.07 1.80 3.65
C GLY A 107 14.14 0.59 4.58
N SER A 108 15.16 0.52 5.41
CA SER A 108 15.16 -0.46 6.50
C SER A 108 14.41 0.11 7.70
N THR A 109 13.40 -0.61 8.18
CA THR A 109 12.69 -0.28 9.44
C THR A 109 13.67 -0.17 10.63
N ASN A 110 14.77 -0.90 10.60
CA ASN A 110 15.80 -0.90 11.65
C ASN A 110 16.77 0.29 11.58
N SER A 111 16.72 1.11 10.52
CA SER A 111 17.47 2.37 10.46
C SER A 111 16.85 3.42 11.40
N LYS A 112 17.61 4.46 11.76
CA LYS A 112 17.07 5.59 12.58
C LYS A 112 15.81 6.21 11.95
N LEU A 113 15.82 6.40 10.65
CA LEU A 113 14.67 6.94 9.92
C LEU A 113 13.50 5.94 9.89
N GLY A 114 13.79 4.66 9.67
CA GLY A 114 12.78 3.61 9.70
C GLY A 114 12.12 3.42 11.05
N GLN A 115 12.88 3.55 12.14
CA GLN A 115 12.33 3.53 13.50
C GLN A 115 11.43 4.74 13.79
N ALA A 116 11.82 5.92 13.31
CA ALA A 116 10.99 7.12 13.42
C ALA A 116 9.69 6.97 12.61
N LEU A 117 9.77 6.43 11.39
CA LEU A 117 8.61 6.12 10.56
C LEU A 117 7.69 5.09 11.24
N HIS A 118 8.25 4.00 11.75
CA HIS A 118 7.49 2.98 12.50
C HIS A 118 6.72 3.58 13.68
N LYS A 119 7.38 4.44 14.46
CA LYS A 119 6.73 5.13 15.58
C LYS A 119 5.55 5.97 15.11
N GLN A 120 5.72 6.79 14.10
CA GLN A 120 4.66 7.66 13.57
C GLN A 120 3.53 6.85 12.91
N ALA A 121 3.85 5.81 12.16
CA ALA A 121 2.86 4.92 11.56
C ALA A 121 2.02 4.21 12.63
N THR A 122 2.66 3.72 13.70
CA THR A 122 1.98 3.08 14.83
C THR A 122 1.08 4.07 15.59
N GLU A 123 1.53 5.31 15.80
CA GLU A 123 0.73 6.36 16.44
C GLU A 123 -0.51 6.70 15.60
N LEU A 124 -0.37 6.81 14.28
CA LEU A 124 -1.49 7.05 13.37
C LEU A 124 -2.44 5.86 13.27
N ALA A 125 -1.91 4.63 13.24
CA ALA A 125 -2.73 3.43 13.29
C ALA A 125 -3.56 3.37 14.56
N LYS A 126 -2.94 3.66 15.71
CA LYS A 126 -3.65 3.73 17.01
C LYS A 126 -4.72 4.83 16.99
N LEU A 127 -4.39 6.03 16.50
CA LEU A 127 -5.36 7.12 16.39
C LEU A 127 -6.57 6.68 15.56
N ALA A 128 -6.36 6.07 14.39
CA ALA A 128 -7.43 5.58 13.54
C ALA A 128 -8.27 4.49 14.23
N ILE A 129 -7.64 3.52 14.89
CA ILE A 129 -8.32 2.44 15.65
C ILE A 129 -9.19 3.00 16.77
N ASP A 130 -8.66 3.96 17.52
CA ASP A 130 -9.32 4.52 18.69
C ASP A 130 -10.49 5.46 18.33
N THR A 131 -10.50 6.02 17.11
CA THR A 131 -11.41 7.10 16.74
C THR A 131 -12.32 6.82 15.56
N GLN A 132 -12.01 5.80 14.74
CA GLN A 132 -12.80 5.47 13.55
C GLN A 132 -13.47 4.09 13.67
N ASP A 133 -14.63 3.94 13.05
CA ASP A 133 -15.27 2.62 12.89
C ASP A 133 -14.57 1.84 11.78
N ILE A 134 -13.64 0.97 12.16
CA ILE A 134 -12.87 0.15 11.23
C ILE A 134 -13.34 -1.31 11.32
N ALA A 135 -13.60 -1.92 10.19
CA ALA A 135 -14.00 -3.33 10.08
C ALA A 135 -12.94 -4.27 10.66
N THR A 136 -13.37 -5.46 11.07
CA THR A 136 -12.46 -6.54 11.45
C THR A 136 -11.70 -7.07 10.22
N ALA A 137 -10.40 -7.34 10.38
CA ALA A 137 -9.55 -7.90 9.33
C ALA A 137 -9.95 -9.35 9.02
N ARG A 138 -10.30 -9.63 7.75
CA ARG A 138 -10.73 -10.96 7.29
C ARG A 138 -9.73 -11.61 6.31
N TYR A 139 -8.49 -11.13 6.25
CA TYR A 139 -7.43 -11.68 5.39
C TYR A 139 -6.38 -12.45 6.21
N PRO A 140 -5.72 -13.47 5.65
CA PRO A 140 -4.83 -14.36 6.41
C PRO A 140 -3.52 -13.71 6.84
N TYR A 141 -3.09 -12.64 6.17
CA TYR A 141 -1.85 -11.90 6.45
C TYR A 141 -2.08 -10.66 7.33
N ARG A 142 -3.11 -10.70 8.17
CA ARG A 142 -3.42 -9.60 9.10
C ARG A 142 -2.34 -9.44 10.16
N ILE A 143 -2.10 -8.20 10.58
CA ILE A 143 -1.20 -7.83 11.68
C ILE A 143 -1.97 -7.28 12.88
N HIS A 144 -3.25 -6.96 12.73
CA HIS A 144 -4.16 -6.45 13.75
C HIS A 144 -5.56 -7.03 13.55
N GLU A 145 -6.39 -7.00 14.61
CA GLU A 145 -7.79 -7.44 14.53
C GLU A 145 -8.64 -6.52 13.65
N LYS A 146 -8.37 -5.22 13.69
CA LYS A 146 -8.95 -4.26 12.75
C LYS A 146 -8.22 -4.31 11.42
N ALA A 147 -8.93 -3.98 10.33
CA ALA A 147 -8.41 -4.00 8.97
C ALA A 147 -7.44 -2.84 8.71
N ILE A 148 -6.26 -2.92 9.36
CA ILE A 148 -5.13 -2.02 9.17
C ILE A 148 -4.09 -2.71 8.30
N ILE A 149 -3.63 -2.02 7.26
CA ILE A 149 -2.77 -2.57 6.20
C ILE A 149 -1.50 -1.71 6.09
N GLU A 150 -0.33 -2.36 6.10
CA GLU A 150 0.92 -1.69 5.75
C GLU A 150 0.96 -1.50 4.23
N ALA A 151 0.93 -0.24 3.81
CA ALA A 151 1.14 0.16 2.44
C ALA A 151 2.60 0.56 2.21
N PHE A 152 3.03 0.45 0.96
CA PHE A 152 4.29 1.00 0.51
C PHE A 152 4.10 1.60 -0.89
N PRO A 153 3.64 2.86 -0.98
CA PRO A 153 3.24 3.53 -2.22
C PRO A 153 4.28 3.47 -3.33
N ASN A 154 5.57 3.58 -2.96
CA ASN A 154 6.66 3.55 -3.91
C ASN A 154 6.78 2.18 -4.62
N ALA A 155 6.70 1.05 -3.90
CA ALA A 155 6.72 -0.26 -4.54
C ALA A 155 5.44 -0.51 -5.33
N PHE A 156 4.28 -0.11 -4.80
CA PHE A 156 3.00 -0.24 -5.47
C PHE A 156 3.03 0.43 -6.86
N LEU A 157 3.47 1.69 -6.89
CA LEU A 157 3.55 2.47 -8.12
C LEU A 157 4.59 1.91 -9.10
N THR A 158 5.77 1.55 -8.59
CA THR A 158 6.88 1.02 -9.39
C THR A 158 6.52 -0.28 -10.12
N ILE A 159 5.77 -1.17 -9.47
CA ILE A 159 5.40 -2.47 -10.02
C ILE A 159 4.43 -2.35 -11.21
N LEU A 160 3.62 -1.30 -11.25
CA LEU A 160 2.72 -1.03 -12.37
C LEU A 160 3.48 -0.67 -13.65
N HIS A 161 4.70 -0.14 -13.54
CA HIS A 161 5.50 0.28 -14.69
C HIS A 161 6.03 -0.90 -15.52
N PRO A 162 5.95 -0.84 -16.84
CA PRO A 162 6.67 -1.71 -17.75
C PRO A 162 8.19 -1.58 -17.56
N ASP A 163 8.93 -2.68 -17.72
CA ASP A 163 10.40 -2.69 -17.55
C ASP A 163 11.13 -1.70 -18.47
N LYS A 164 10.72 -1.68 -19.73
CA LYS A 164 11.35 -0.87 -20.79
C LYS A 164 11.06 0.63 -20.68
N GLU A 165 9.97 0.97 -20.03
CA GLU A 165 9.47 2.36 -19.92
C GLU A 165 9.83 3.01 -18.60
N PHE A 166 10.56 2.29 -17.73
CA PHE A 166 10.91 2.83 -16.43
C PHE A 166 11.88 4.00 -16.58
N PRO A 167 11.54 5.20 -16.07
CA PRO A 167 12.36 6.38 -16.24
C PRO A 167 13.72 6.24 -15.54
N PRO A 168 14.76 6.94 -16.02
CA PRO A 168 16.06 6.93 -15.42
C PRO A 168 16.02 7.36 -13.95
N MET A 169 16.71 6.65 -13.08
CA MET A 169 16.73 6.91 -11.62
C MET A 169 17.18 8.33 -11.24
N SER A 170 17.99 8.99 -12.05
CA SER A 170 18.38 10.39 -11.85
C SER A 170 17.17 11.33 -11.83
N HIS A 171 16.12 11.01 -12.55
CA HIS A 171 14.89 11.78 -12.62
C HIS A 171 13.91 11.44 -11.49
N VAL A 172 14.02 10.27 -10.88
CA VAL A 172 13.04 9.71 -9.94
C VAL A 172 13.37 10.01 -8.46
N LYS A 173 14.65 10.20 -8.12
CA LYS A 173 15.17 10.17 -6.73
C LYS A 173 14.47 11.05 -5.69
N ARG A 174 13.86 12.17 -6.07
CA ARG A 174 13.24 13.12 -5.12
C ARG A 174 11.77 13.41 -5.38
N ARG A 175 11.25 12.95 -6.51
CA ARG A 175 9.91 13.27 -6.98
C ARG A 175 9.28 12.07 -7.67
N TRP A 176 9.45 10.90 -7.07
CA TRP A 176 9.01 9.65 -7.67
C TRP A 176 7.48 9.65 -7.95
N THR A 177 6.66 10.21 -7.09
CA THR A 177 5.22 10.37 -7.32
C THR A 177 4.94 11.24 -8.54
N ASP A 178 5.62 12.37 -8.65
CA ASP A 178 5.40 13.33 -9.74
C ASP A 178 5.89 12.79 -11.10
N VAL A 179 6.87 11.88 -11.08
CA VAL A 179 7.45 11.29 -12.29
C VAL A 179 6.75 10.00 -12.68
N LEU A 180 6.53 9.09 -11.73
CA LEU A 180 5.99 7.77 -12.01
C LEU A 180 4.46 7.74 -12.11
N PHE A 181 3.76 8.49 -11.27
CA PHE A 181 2.29 8.46 -11.24
C PHE A 181 1.64 8.84 -12.57
N PRO A 182 2.06 9.93 -13.26
CA PRO A 182 1.50 10.26 -14.56
C PRO A 182 1.69 9.16 -15.62
N CYS A 183 2.80 8.41 -15.53
CA CYS A 183 3.11 7.35 -16.50
C CYS A 183 2.24 6.09 -16.34
N VAL A 184 1.60 5.88 -15.19
CA VAL A 184 0.76 4.69 -14.91
C VAL A 184 -0.68 5.07 -14.54
N LYS A 185 -1.10 6.26 -14.90
CA LYS A 185 -2.45 6.75 -14.59
C LYS A 185 -3.54 5.87 -15.23
N ASP A 186 -3.30 5.38 -16.43
CA ASP A 186 -4.23 4.51 -17.14
C ASP A 186 -4.32 3.13 -16.48
N GLU A 187 -3.20 2.57 -16.05
CA GLU A 187 -3.15 1.31 -15.28
C GLU A 187 -3.89 1.43 -13.94
N ILE A 188 -3.75 2.56 -13.27
CA ILE A 188 -4.48 2.83 -12.01
C ILE A 188 -5.98 2.98 -12.29
N THR A 189 -6.35 3.63 -13.40
CA THR A 189 -7.74 3.75 -13.84
C THR A 189 -8.33 2.37 -14.13
N GLN A 190 -7.61 1.52 -14.86
CA GLN A 190 -8.03 0.14 -15.12
C GLN A 190 -8.13 -0.69 -13.83
N LEU A 191 -7.17 -0.51 -12.91
CA LEU A 191 -7.19 -1.20 -11.61
C LEU A 191 -8.45 -0.83 -10.83
N LEU A 192 -8.76 0.45 -10.69
CA LEU A 192 -9.99 0.91 -10.01
C LEU A 192 -11.25 0.34 -10.68
N GLY A 193 -11.36 0.43 -12.00
CA GLY A 193 -12.47 -0.14 -12.75
C GLY A 193 -12.59 -1.67 -12.65
N THR A 194 -11.48 -2.37 -12.40
CA THR A 194 -11.47 -3.81 -12.19
C THR A 194 -11.84 -4.20 -10.75
N LEU A 195 -11.42 -3.39 -9.75
CA LEU A 195 -11.77 -3.61 -8.35
C LEU A 195 -13.22 -3.24 -8.06
N LEU A 196 -13.72 -2.19 -8.70
CA LEU A 196 -15.05 -1.63 -8.51
C LEU A 196 -15.77 -1.48 -9.87
N PRO A 197 -16.18 -2.59 -10.50
CA PRO A 197 -16.74 -2.56 -11.84
C PRO A 197 -18.08 -1.79 -11.89
N GLN A 198 -18.41 -1.27 -13.09
CA GLN A 198 -19.68 -0.59 -13.40
C GLN A 198 -19.90 0.72 -12.65
N ARG A 199 -18.85 1.31 -12.07
CA ARG A 199 -18.92 2.60 -11.37
C ARG A 199 -18.23 3.69 -12.17
N ASN A 200 -18.86 4.86 -12.19
CA ASN A 200 -18.26 6.04 -12.77
C ASN A 200 -17.25 6.65 -11.79
N PHE A 201 -16.12 7.04 -12.30
CA PHE A 201 -15.15 7.82 -11.55
C PHE A 201 -14.29 8.66 -12.47
N ALA A 202 -13.77 9.75 -11.94
CA ALA A 202 -12.72 10.53 -12.56
C ALA A 202 -11.56 10.64 -11.57
N LEU A 203 -10.38 10.21 -11.95
CA LEU A 203 -9.20 10.55 -11.18
C LEU A 203 -8.99 12.05 -11.30
N ALA A 204 -9.25 12.77 -10.21
CA ALA A 204 -8.97 14.18 -10.10
C ALA A 204 -7.50 14.47 -10.46
N HIS A 205 -7.19 15.71 -10.80
CA HIS A 205 -5.81 16.10 -11.01
C HIS A 205 -5.08 16.12 -9.68
N MET A 206 -4.48 14.94 -9.32
CA MET A 206 -3.72 14.79 -8.08
C MET A 206 -2.32 15.34 -8.27
N GLN A 207 -1.91 16.21 -7.37
CA GLN A 207 -0.58 16.79 -7.33
C GLN A 207 -0.01 16.73 -5.91
N GLY A 208 1.31 16.63 -5.84
CA GLY A 208 2.03 16.58 -4.57
C GLY A 208 2.20 15.17 -4.03
N HIS A 209 3.34 14.98 -3.40
CA HIS A 209 3.78 13.67 -2.90
C HIS A 209 2.79 13.08 -1.91
N GLU A 210 2.40 13.85 -0.91
CA GLU A 210 1.55 13.42 0.20
C GLU A 210 0.15 12.99 -0.28
N VAL A 211 -0.39 13.71 -1.26
CA VAL A 211 -1.71 13.40 -1.86
C VAL A 211 -1.64 12.10 -2.66
N ILE A 212 -0.65 11.97 -3.55
CA ILE A 212 -0.50 10.78 -4.38
C ILE A 212 -0.17 9.55 -3.51
N ALA A 213 0.72 9.69 -2.52
CA ALA A 213 1.10 8.62 -1.63
C ALA A 213 -0.09 8.13 -0.78
N SER A 214 -0.88 9.04 -0.20
CA SER A 214 -2.08 8.67 0.55
C SER A 214 -3.15 8.00 -0.33
N PHE A 215 -3.32 8.45 -1.57
CA PHE A 215 -4.20 7.77 -2.54
C PHE A 215 -3.74 6.33 -2.82
N LEU A 216 -2.43 6.10 -3.01
CA LEU A 216 -1.88 4.76 -3.21
C LEU A 216 -2.03 3.88 -1.96
N CYS A 217 -1.96 4.47 -0.75
CA CYS A 217 -2.28 3.77 0.49
C CYS A 217 -3.77 3.35 0.53
N ALA A 218 -4.69 4.24 0.15
CA ALA A 218 -6.12 3.92 0.06
C ALA A 218 -6.38 2.83 -1.00
N LEU A 219 -5.74 2.93 -2.16
CA LEU A 219 -5.85 1.91 -3.22
C LEU A 219 -5.28 0.56 -2.76
N THR A 220 -4.20 0.56 -1.97
CA THR A 220 -3.68 -0.66 -1.34
C THR A 220 -4.71 -1.29 -0.41
N ALA A 221 -5.36 -0.49 0.45
CA ALA A 221 -6.43 -0.96 1.32
C ALA A 221 -7.61 -1.53 0.51
N LEU A 222 -8.01 -0.87 -0.56
CA LEU A 222 -9.06 -1.34 -1.46
C LEU A 222 -8.72 -2.71 -2.07
N CYS A 223 -7.49 -2.89 -2.55
CA CYS A 223 -7.01 -4.18 -3.07
C CYS A 223 -7.17 -5.31 -2.05
N VAL A 224 -6.88 -5.04 -0.77
CA VAL A 224 -7.04 -6.02 0.32
C VAL A 224 -8.51 -6.30 0.60
N VAL A 225 -9.33 -5.27 0.72
CA VAL A 225 -10.78 -5.39 0.99
C VAL A 225 -11.47 -6.22 -0.09
N ILE A 226 -11.11 -6.02 -1.36
CA ILE A 226 -11.65 -6.78 -2.50
C ILE A 226 -10.95 -8.15 -2.67
N SER A 227 -10.01 -8.49 -1.78
CA SER A 227 -9.22 -9.74 -1.85
C SER A 227 -8.44 -9.92 -3.17
N ARG A 228 -8.00 -8.81 -3.77
CA ARG A 228 -7.21 -8.78 -5.00
C ARG A 228 -5.90 -8.03 -4.78
N CYS A 229 -4.97 -8.66 -4.09
CA CYS A 229 -3.64 -8.11 -3.81
C CYS A 229 -2.61 -9.23 -3.70
N ILE A 230 -1.35 -8.86 -3.66
CA ILE A 230 -0.23 -9.74 -3.32
C ILE A 230 0.38 -9.27 -2.02
N ALA A 231 0.46 -10.14 -1.02
CA ALA A 231 1.14 -9.86 0.24
C ALA A 231 2.55 -10.44 0.24
N VAL A 232 3.56 -9.66 0.57
CA VAL A 232 4.96 -10.10 0.71
C VAL A 232 5.46 -9.84 2.11
N GLY A 233 6.05 -10.86 2.75
CA GLY A 233 6.51 -10.77 4.13
C GLY A 233 6.11 -11.98 4.95
N ASP A 234 6.05 -11.81 6.26
CA ASP A 234 5.71 -12.88 7.20
C ASP A 234 4.89 -12.32 8.38
N GLN A 235 4.24 -13.23 9.11
CA GLN A 235 3.36 -12.86 10.22
C GLN A 235 4.10 -12.18 11.37
N ARG A 236 5.36 -12.51 11.59
CA ARG A 236 6.16 -11.99 12.71
C ARG A 236 6.64 -10.56 12.44
N LEU A 237 7.08 -10.30 11.21
CA LEU A 237 7.73 -9.04 10.83
C LEU A 237 6.86 -8.15 9.93
N GLY A 238 5.60 -8.56 9.67
CA GLY A 238 4.64 -7.82 8.89
C GLY A 238 4.75 -8.05 7.39
N TYR A 239 3.80 -7.49 6.68
CA TYR A 239 3.62 -7.64 5.24
C TYR A 239 3.60 -6.29 4.57
N ILE A 240 4.18 -6.22 3.38
CA ILE A 240 3.95 -5.13 2.43
C ILE A 240 2.98 -5.63 1.38
N ILE A 241 1.94 -4.85 1.11
CA ILE A 241 0.90 -5.19 0.16
C ILE A 241 1.21 -4.57 -1.19
N LEU A 242 1.09 -5.38 -2.24
CA LEU A 242 1.34 -5.01 -3.62
C LEU A 242 0.05 -5.13 -4.44
N PRO A 243 -0.06 -4.45 -5.59
CA PRO A 243 -1.24 -4.54 -6.46
C PRO A 243 -1.50 -5.97 -6.94
N PRO A 244 -2.67 -6.26 -7.51
CA PRO A 244 -2.97 -7.57 -8.14
C PRO A 244 -1.95 -7.90 -9.22
N LEU A 245 -1.60 -9.20 -9.34
CA LEU A 245 -0.52 -9.67 -10.20
C LEU A 245 -0.72 -9.32 -11.69
N GLU A 246 -1.94 -9.29 -12.15
CA GLU A 246 -2.32 -8.96 -13.53
C GLU A 246 -2.00 -7.52 -13.94
N PHE A 247 -1.76 -6.64 -12.97
CA PHE A 247 -1.36 -5.24 -13.20
C PHE A 247 0.16 -5.03 -13.13
N TRP A 248 0.94 -6.09 -12.85
CA TRP A 248 2.39 -5.94 -12.72
C TRP A 248 3.07 -5.74 -14.07
N GLY A 249 3.58 -4.52 -14.30
CA GLY A 249 4.21 -4.15 -15.55
C GLY A 249 3.26 -4.24 -16.73
N ALA A 250 1.98 -3.94 -16.52
CA ALA A 250 0.94 -4.01 -17.53
C ALA A 250 1.25 -3.07 -18.69
N SER A 251 1.81 -3.62 -19.74
CA SER A 251 1.87 -3.00 -21.04
C SER A 251 0.97 -3.78 -22.00
N THR A 252 0.22 -3.11 -22.83
CA THR A 252 -0.62 -3.67 -23.89
C THR A 252 0.15 -4.53 -24.91
N ALA A 253 1.49 -4.52 -24.88
CA ALA A 253 2.36 -5.21 -25.82
C ALA A 253 3.10 -6.43 -25.25
N GLY A 254 2.58 -7.07 -24.20
CA GLY A 254 3.19 -8.25 -23.59
C GLY A 254 3.66 -7.94 -22.17
N SER A 255 3.01 -8.56 -21.21
CA SER A 255 3.23 -8.38 -19.78
C SER A 255 4.72 -8.49 -19.44
N SER A 256 5.31 -7.38 -19.01
CA SER A 256 6.66 -7.40 -18.45
C SER A 256 6.63 -8.15 -17.13
N LYS A 257 7.17 -9.35 -17.10
CA LYS A 257 7.26 -10.20 -15.90
C LYS A 257 8.37 -9.73 -14.94
N TRP A 258 8.98 -8.56 -15.16
CA TRP A 258 10.18 -8.13 -14.47
C TRP A 258 10.07 -8.14 -12.94
N ALA A 259 8.95 -7.64 -12.43
CA ALA A 259 8.75 -7.54 -10.98
C ALA A 259 8.51 -8.92 -10.37
N ARG A 260 7.73 -9.77 -11.04
CA ARG A 260 7.48 -11.15 -10.64
C ARG A 260 8.77 -11.98 -10.64
N ASP A 261 9.53 -11.91 -11.74
CA ASP A 261 10.78 -12.66 -11.89
C ASP A 261 11.81 -12.17 -10.85
N THR A 262 11.97 -10.85 -10.70
CA THR A 262 12.86 -10.29 -9.67
C THR A 262 12.44 -10.72 -8.26
N LEU A 263 11.14 -10.77 -7.95
CA LEU A 263 10.68 -11.20 -6.63
C LEU A 263 10.95 -12.68 -6.39
N ARG A 264 10.81 -13.53 -7.42
CA ARG A 264 11.16 -14.96 -7.35
C ARG A 264 12.66 -15.18 -7.10
N ASP A 265 13.50 -14.44 -7.80
CA ASP A 265 14.96 -14.50 -7.63
C ASP A 265 15.36 -14.04 -6.22
N ASN A 266 14.76 -12.92 -5.77
CA ASN A 266 14.99 -12.39 -4.44
C ASN A 266 14.55 -13.38 -3.35
N TRP A 267 13.42 -14.07 -3.56
CA TRP A 267 12.91 -15.08 -2.64
C TRP A 267 13.94 -16.18 -2.36
N THR A 268 14.58 -16.72 -3.39
CA THR A 268 15.57 -17.79 -3.22
C THR A 268 16.70 -17.36 -2.27
N SER A 269 17.15 -16.12 -2.41
CA SER A 269 18.23 -15.59 -1.57
C SER A 269 17.75 -15.15 -0.18
N VAL A 270 16.55 -14.58 -0.07
CA VAL A 270 15.96 -14.12 1.21
C VAL A 270 15.56 -15.30 2.08
N ARG A 271 14.96 -16.34 1.50
CA ARG A 271 14.57 -17.56 2.22
C ARG A 271 15.72 -18.19 3.02
N ALA A 272 16.95 -18.16 2.48
CA ALA A 272 18.10 -18.68 3.18
C ALA A 272 18.46 -17.88 4.45
N GLN A 273 18.19 -16.57 4.46
CA GLN A 273 18.46 -15.67 5.59
C GLN A 273 17.39 -15.75 6.69
N PHE A 274 16.16 -16.09 6.34
CA PHE A 274 15.00 -16.15 7.23
C PHE A 274 14.59 -17.60 7.50
N LYS A 275 15.56 -18.47 7.86
CA LYS A 275 15.27 -19.88 8.22
C LYS A 275 14.29 -19.92 9.40
N GLY A 276 13.27 -20.78 9.28
CA GLY A 276 12.24 -20.95 10.31
C GLY A 276 11.13 -19.90 10.28
N THR A 277 11.14 -18.95 9.36
CA THR A 277 10.08 -17.98 9.18
C THR A 277 9.01 -18.55 8.21
N GLU A 278 7.77 -18.55 8.64
CA GLU A 278 6.65 -18.86 7.75
C GLU A 278 6.27 -17.63 6.95
N PHE A 279 6.78 -17.57 5.72
CA PHE A 279 6.35 -16.56 4.78
C PHE A 279 4.94 -16.89 4.28
N TYR A 280 4.10 -15.88 4.18
CA TYR A 280 2.86 -16.03 3.44
C TYR A 280 3.18 -16.38 1.98
N LYS A 281 2.74 -17.55 1.55
CA LYS A 281 2.92 -18.03 0.18
C LYS A 281 1.67 -17.70 -0.63
N ASP A 282 1.70 -16.61 -1.35
CA ASP A 282 0.74 -16.45 -2.42
C ASP A 282 1.12 -17.38 -3.58
N ASN A 283 0.36 -18.47 -3.74
CA ASN A 283 0.63 -19.48 -4.76
C ASN A 283 0.66 -18.88 -6.18
N ARG A 284 -0.01 -17.75 -6.42
CA ARG A 284 -0.01 -17.05 -7.72
C ARG A 284 1.36 -16.53 -8.12
N LEU A 285 2.21 -16.17 -7.15
CA LEU A 285 3.58 -15.74 -7.41
C LEU A 285 4.50 -16.90 -7.81
N TRP A 286 4.19 -18.12 -7.34
CA TRP A 286 5.10 -19.27 -7.41
C TRP A 286 4.70 -20.31 -8.46
N THR A 287 3.49 -20.23 -9.00
CA THR A 287 3.09 -21.03 -10.17
C THR A 287 3.74 -20.48 -11.45
N PRO A 288 4.25 -21.35 -12.35
CA PRO A 288 4.87 -20.95 -13.61
C PRO A 288 3.98 -20.09 -14.50
#